data_2ce64a98b184a8723775ad66a0e06809
#
_entry.id   2ce64a98b184a8723775ad66a0e06809
#
_cell.length_a   1.000
_cell.length_b   1.000
_cell.length_c   1.000
_cell.angle_alpha   90.00
_cell.angle_beta   90.00
_cell.angle_gamma   90.00
#
_symmetry.space_group_name_H-M   'P 1'
#
loop_
_entity.id
_entity.type
_entity.pdbx_description
1 polymer ?
#
loop_
_entity_poly.entity_id
_entity_poly.type
_entity_poly.pdbx_seq_one_letter_code
_entity_poly.pdbx_strand_id
1 'polypeptide(L)'
;MFAVAGAGRALGYICAPVFFQRVIAACVDEPVNASAYAANRELLTQGLDELGYHYIAPDGAFYLWMQALEPDAQAFSDKAKERELLLVPSDSFGVGGWVRVSYCVSADVIRNSMPAFAALKRDYE
;
A
#
# COMPACT_ATOMS: atom_id res chain seq x y z
N MET A 1 -0.67 -24.35 14.06
CA MET A 1 0.55 -23.61 13.67
C MET A 1 1.81 -24.46 13.73
N PHE A 2 2.13 -25.14 14.84
CA PHE A 2 3.33 -25.99 14.96
C PHE A 2 3.40 -27.16 13.96
N ALA A 3 2.28 -27.79 13.64
CA ALA A 3 2.25 -28.90 12.67
C ALA A 3 2.63 -28.45 11.24
N VAL A 4 2.19 -27.26 10.81
CA VAL A 4 2.51 -26.71 9.50
C VAL A 4 4.00 -26.35 9.42
N ALA A 5 4.54 -25.71 10.48
CA ALA A 5 5.97 -25.40 10.55
C ALA A 5 6.84 -26.67 10.60
N GLY A 6 6.38 -27.73 11.30
CA GLY A 6 7.04 -29.05 11.32
C GLY A 6 7.04 -29.73 9.95
N ALA A 7 5.92 -29.70 9.24
CA ALA A 7 5.82 -30.25 7.88
C ALA A 7 6.71 -29.49 6.89
N GLY A 8 6.75 -28.14 6.98
CA GLY A 8 7.64 -27.32 6.17
C GLY A 8 9.11 -27.69 6.36
N ARG A 9 9.54 -27.88 7.60
CA ARG A 9 10.92 -28.32 7.92
C ARG A 9 11.22 -29.71 7.37
N ALA A 10 10.30 -30.65 7.53
CA ALA A 10 10.46 -32.02 7.02
C ALA A 10 10.57 -32.06 5.49
N LEU A 11 9.95 -31.12 4.78
CA LEU A 11 10.03 -30.96 3.33
C LEU A 11 11.24 -30.13 2.87
N GLY A 12 12.12 -29.70 3.78
CA GLY A 12 13.33 -28.95 3.45
C GLY A 12 13.17 -27.43 3.35
N TYR A 13 12.02 -26.86 3.69
CA TYR A 13 11.79 -25.41 3.73
C TYR A 13 12.35 -24.79 5.03
N ILE A 14 13.66 -25.00 5.27
CA ILE A 14 14.31 -24.52 6.51
C ILE A 14 15.02 -23.20 6.29
N CYS A 15 15.60 -23.01 5.10
CA CYS A 15 16.42 -21.84 4.76
C CYS A 15 15.91 -21.17 3.48
N ALA A 16 16.26 -19.90 3.33
CA ALA A 16 16.05 -19.21 2.06
C ALA A 16 16.76 -19.96 0.91
N PRO A 17 16.21 -19.97 -0.32
CA PRO A 17 16.85 -20.59 -1.47
C PRO A 17 18.27 -20.06 -1.67
N VAL A 18 19.23 -20.94 -1.94
CA VAL A 18 20.66 -20.60 -2.07
C VAL A 18 20.91 -19.52 -3.12
N PHE A 19 20.13 -19.50 -4.19
CA PHE A 19 20.21 -18.47 -5.20
C PHE A 19 20.01 -17.07 -4.60
N PHE A 20 18.92 -16.88 -3.84
CA PHE A 20 18.64 -15.59 -3.19
C PHE A 20 19.64 -15.24 -2.10
N GLN A 21 20.19 -16.23 -1.38
CA GLN A 21 21.28 -15.97 -0.43
C GLN A 21 22.51 -15.38 -1.12
N ARG A 22 22.87 -15.87 -2.31
CA ARG A 22 23.98 -15.33 -3.10
C ARG A 22 23.67 -13.94 -3.66
N VAL A 23 22.43 -13.71 -4.12
CA VAL A 23 21.99 -12.39 -4.59
C VAL A 23 22.09 -11.37 -3.43
N ILE A 24 21.57 -11.71 -2.25
CA ILE A 24 21.63 -10.83 -1.09
C ILE A 24 23.08 -10.55 -0.71
N ALA A 25 23.94 -11.57 -0.66
CA ALA A 25 25.36 -11.39 -0.34
C ALA A 25 26.09 -10.45 -1.34
N ALA A 26 25.67 -10.43 -2.60
CA ALA A 26 26.23 -9.53 -3.62
C ALA A 26 25.64 -8.13 -3.58
N CYS A 27 24.43 -7.95 -3.07
CA CYS A 27 23.67 -6.68 -3.14
C CYS A 27 23.39 -6.05 -1.76
N VAL A 28 23.92 -6.63 -0.66
CA VAL A 28 23.60 -6.18 0.70
C VAL A 28 24.02 -4.74 0.97
N ASP A 29 25.07 -4.29 0.31
CA ASP A 29 25.61 -2.93 0.46
C ASP A 29 25.05 -1.95 -0.60
N GLU A 30 24.20 -2.43 -1.53
CA GLU A 30 23.59 -1.56 -2.52
C GLU A 30 22.48 -0.72 -1.89
N PRO A 31 22.51 0.61 -2.08
CA PRO A 31 21.50 1.48 -1.51
C PRO A 31 20.13 1.26 -2.14
N VAL A 32 19.09 1.27 -1.32
CA VAL A 32 17.70 1.30 -1.80
C VAL A 32 17.44 2.66 -2.46
N ASN A 33 16.73 2.66 -3.59
CA ASN A 33 16.32 3.90 -4.25
C ASN A 33 15.18 4.60 -3.48
N ALA A 34 15.51 5.16 -2.32
CA ALA A 34 14.56 5.87 -1.46
C ALA A 34 14.00 7.14 -2.13
N SER A 35 14.76 7.76 -3.05
CA SER A 35 14.30 8.96 -3.74
C SER A 35 13.10 8.71 -4.67
N ALA A 36 13.01 7.54 -5.28
CA ALA A 36 11.85 7.17 -6.10
C ALA A 36 10.57 7.06 -5.24
N TYR A 37 10.68 6.47 -4.05
CA TYR A 37 9.54 6.40 -3.11
C TYR A 37 9.16 7.77 -2.55
N ALA A 38 10.14 8.64 -2.29
CA ALA A 38 9.88 10.00 -1.85
C ALA A 38 9.12 10.81 -2.92
N ALA A 39 9.53 10.70 -4.19
CA ALA A 39 8.84 11.35 -5.31
C ALA A 39 7.40 10.80 -5.49
N ASN A 40 7.20 9.49 -5.36
CA ASN A 40 5.87 8.89 -5.43
C ASN A 40 4.97 9.34 -4.27
N ARG A 41 5.53 9.43 -3.06
CA ARG A 41 4.82 9.95 -1.88
C ARG A 41 4.34 11.37 -2.13
N GLU A 42 5.24 12.24 -2.58
CA GLU A 42 4.92 13.65 -2.86
C GLU A 42 3.84 13.77 -3.94
N LEU A 43 3.95 13.01 -5.03
CA LEU A 43 2.98 12.98 -6.10
C LEU A 43 1.59 12.53 -5.62
N LEU A 44 1.53 11.48 -4.80
CA LEU A 44 0.25 10.98 -4.25
C LEU A 44 -0.36 11.97 -3.27
N THR A 45 0.43 12.48 -2.32
CA THR A 45 -0.07 13.43 -1.29
C THR A 45 -0.55 14.73 -1.92
N GLN A 46 0.19 15.28 -2.89
CA GLN A 46 -0.26 16.45 -3.63
C GLN A 46 -1.61 16.22 -4.33
N GLY A 47 -1.79 15.10 -5.01
CA GLY A 47 -3.06 14.78 -5.66
C GLY A 47 -4.22 14.59 -4.67
N LEU A 48 -3.96 13.98 -3.51
CA LEU A 48 -4.97 13.82 -2.46
C LEU A 48 -5.32 15.16 -1.80
N ASP A 49 -4.35 16.06 -1.60
CA ASP A 49 -4.58 17.42 -1.08
C ASP A 49 -5.46 18.25 -2.02
N GLU A 50 -5.15 18.22 -3.32
CA GLU A 50 -5.94 18.91 -4.35
C GLU A 50 -7.40 18.43 -4.39
N LEU A 51 -7.62 17.15 -4.10
CA LEU A 51 -8.95 16.55 -4.02
C LEU A 51 -9.60 16.69 -2.62
N GLY A 52 -8.87 17.23 -1.63
CA GLY A 52 -9.35 17.42 -0.28
C GLY A 52 -9.62 16.12 0.49
N TYR A 53 -8.83 15.07 0.24
CA TYR A 53 -8.82 13.88 1.08
C TYR A 53 -8.03 14.13 2.36
N HIS A 54 -8.49 13.55 3.46
CA HIS A 54 -7.76 13.59 4.72
C HIS A 54 -6.89 12.33 4.86
N TYR A 55 -5.62 12.50 5.20
CA TYR A 55 -4.68 11.39 5.39
C TYR A 55 -3.65 11.71 6.47
N ILE A 56 -2.99 10.67 6.98
CA ILE A 56 -1.85 10.80 7.89
C ILE A 56 -0.58 10.83 7.03
N ALA A 57 0.18 11.92 7.11
CA ALA A 57 1.43 12.05 6.38
C ALA A 57 2.41 10.93 6.77
N PRO A 58 2.90 10.13 5.83
CA PRO A 58 3.80 9.03 6.14
C PRO A 58 5.24 9.51 6.35
N ASP A 59 5.82 9.19 7.50
CA ASP A 59 7.22 9.49 7.81
C ASP A 59 8.19 8.42 7.27
N GLY A 60 7.66 7.28 6.83
CA GLY A 60 8.45 6.17 6.31
C GLY A 60 7.59 5.13 5.60
N ALA A 61 8.21 3.99 5.25
CA ALA A 61 7.58 2.93 4.47
C ALA A 61 7.08 3.40 3.09
N PHE A 62 6.10 2.72 2.51
CA PHE A 62 5.50 3.04 1.20
C PHE A 62 3.98 2.92 1.23
N TYR A 63 3.40 3.18 2.40
CA TYR A 63 1.97 3.23 2.64
C TYR A 63 1.60 4.52 3.34
N LEU A 64 0.41 5.02 3.04
CA LEU A 64 -0.23 6.08 3.84
C LEU A 64 -1.62 5.61 4.29
N TRP A 65 -2.09 6.18 5.38
CA TRP A 65 -3.45 6.03 5.86
C TRP A 65 -4.28 7.20 5.36
N MET A 66 -5.34 6.91 4.58
CA MET A 66 -6.32 7.87 4.12
C MET A 66 -7.63 7.62 4.85
N GLN A 67 -8.28 8.66 5.32
CA GLN A 67 -9.59 8.56 5.95
C GLN A 67 -10.62 8.15 4.90
N ALA A 68 -11.43 7.14 5.19
CA ALA A 68 -12.57 6.79 4.37
C ALA A 68 -13.61 7.91 4.40
N LEU A 69 -14.36 8.10 3.32
CA LEU A 69 -15.40 9.13 3.24
C LEU A 69 -16.72 8.67 3.88
N GLU A 70 -16.74 7.46 4.43
CA GLU A 70 -17.83 6.91 5.22
C GLU A 70 -17.26 6.11 6.41
N PRO A 71 -18.06 5.84 7.47
CA PRO A 71 -17.57 5.14 8.66
C PRO A 71 -17.13 3.70 8.42
N ASP A 72 -17.73 3.02 7.45
CA ASP A 72 -17.41 1.64 7.07
C ASP A 72 -16.29 1.64 6.02
N ALA A 73 -15.06 1.36 6.47
CA ALA A 73 -13.90 1.32 5.60
C ALA A 73 -13.97 0.18 4.56
N GLN A 74 -14.67 -0.91 4.86
CA GLN A 74 -14.87 -2.00 3.91
C GLN A 74 -15.82 -1.57 2.79
N ALA A 75 -16.95 -0.95 3.11
CA ALA A 75 -17.90 -0.42 2.13
C ALA A 75 -17.23 0.64 1.22
N PHE A 76 -16.45 1.54 1.82
CA PHE A 76 -15.65 2.51 1.07
C PHE A 76 -14.66 1.84 0.12
N SER A 77 -13.95 0.81 0.58
CA SER A 77 -13.00 0.05 -0.26
C SER A 77 -13.71 -0.68 -1.40
N ASP A 78 -14.89 -1.25 -1.16
CA ASP A 78 -15.64 -1.95 -2.19
C ASP A 78 -16.15 -0.99 -3.26
N LYS A 79 -16.60 0.21 -2.87
CA LYS A 79 -16.98 1.28 -3.80
C LYS A 79 -15.77 1.82 -4.58
N ALA A 80 -14.61 1.93 -3.94
CA ALA A 80 -13.36 2.30 -4.61
C ALA A 80 -12.95 1.29 -5.69
N LYS A 81 -13.19 -0.01 -5.48
CA LYS A 81 -12.93 -1.06 -6.47
C LYS A 81 -13.76 -0.89 -7.75
N GLU A 82 -14.97 -0.35 -7.67
CA GLU A 82 -15.80 -0.04 -8.83
C GLU A 82 -15.14 1.04 -9.72
N ARG A 83 -14.20 1.81 -9.15
CA ARG A 83 -13.38 2.83 -9.81
C ARG A 83 -11.94 2.35 -10.07
N GLU A 84 -11.68 1.03 -9.98
CA GLU A 84 -10.37 0.40 -10.16
C GLU A 84 -9.32 0.83 -9.11
N LEU A 85 -9.75 1.38 -7.97
CA LEU A 85 -8.90 1.73 -6.84
C LEU A 85 -8.87 0.59 -5.82
N LEU A 86 -7.72 -0.05 -5.68
CA LEU A 86 -7.51 -1.14 -4.71
C LEU A 86 -6.97 -0.57 -3.39
N LEU A 87 -7.88 -0.23 -2.49
CA LEU A 87 -7.58 0.29 -1.16
C LEU A 87 -7.79 -0.81 -0.11
N VAL A 88 -6.95 -0.86 0.91
CA VAL A 88 -7.04 -1.89 1.96
C VAL A 88 -7.73 -1.31 3.19
N PRO A 89 -8.91 -1.83 3.59
CA PRO A 89 -9.60 -1.37 4.78
C PRO A 89 -8.76 -1.56 6.05
N SER A 90 -8.86 -0.63 6.97
CA SER A 90 -8.07 -0.60 8.19
C SER A 90 -8.58 -1.52 9.30
N ASP A 91 -9.76 -2.09 9.17
CA ASP A 91 -10.40 -2.93 10.19
C ASP A 91 -9.52 -4.12 10.61
N SER A 92 -8.84 -4.74 9.66
CA SER A 92 -7.89 -5.84 9.93
C SER A 92 -6.65 -5.40 10.72
N PHE A 93 -6.40 -4.09 10.83
CA PHE A 93 -5.32 -3.49 11.61
C PHE A 93 -5.79 -2.92 12.96
N GLY A 94 -7.08 -3.12 13.31
CA GLY A 94 -7.66 -2.71 14.59
C GLY A 94 -8.13 -1.25 14.65
N VAL A 95 -8.22 -0.56 13.53
CA VAL A 95 -8.70 0.83 13.43
C VAL A 95 -9.77 0.90 12.36
N GLY A 96 -10.97 1.42 12.67
CA GLY A 96 -12.04 1.61 11.70
C GLY A 96 -11.97 2.97 11.00
N GLY A 97 -12.66 3.10 9.85
CA GLY A 97 -12.86 4.38 9.16
C GLY A 97 -11.65 4.89 8.35
N TRP A 98 -10.65 4.05 8.10
CA TRP A 98 -9.46 4.38 7.33
C TRP A 98 -9.18 3.33 6.27
N VAL A 99 -8.44 3.71 5.24
CA VAL A 99 -7.91 2.79 4.24
C VAL A 99 -6.42 3.01 4.05
N ARG A 100 -5.70 1.93 3.82
CA ARG A 100 -4.29 1.95 3.50
C ARG A 100 -4.11 2.09 1.99
N VAL A 101 -3.37 3.10 1.59
CA VAL A 101 -2.99 3.36 0.19
C VAL A 101 -1.51 3.09 0.00
N SER A 102 -1.15 2.32 -1.02
CA SER A 102 0.24 2.02 -1.37
C SER A 102 0.75 3.00 -2.44
N TYR A 103 1.98 3.48 -2.28
CA TYR A 103 2.69 4.26 -3.31
C TYR A 103 3.96 3.58 -3.84
N CYS A 104 4.11 2.27 -3.59
CA CYS A 104 5.17 1.45 -4.20
C CYS A 104 4.78 0.95 -5.61
N VAL A 105 4.34 1.87 -6.45
CA VAL A 105 3.93 1.67 -7.84
C VAL A 105 4.65 2.67 -8.74
N SER A 106 4.48 2.58 -10.06
CA SER A 106 5.07 3.60 -10.93
C SER A 106 4.36 4.96 -10.76
N ALA A 107 5.08 6.05 -11.01
CA ALA A 107 4.52 7.40 -10.97
C ALA A 107 3.32 7.57 -11.92
N ASP A 108 3.32 6.84 -13.05
CA ASP A 108 2.21 6.90 -14.00
C ASP A 108 0.94 6.24 -13.45
N VAL A 109 1.08 5.16 -12.67
CA VAL A 109 -0.07 4.55 -11.97
C VAL A 109 -0.68 5.56 -10.99
N ILE A 110 0.15 6.29 -10.24
CA ILE A 110 -0.33 7.33 -9.31
C ILE A 110 -1.06 8.43 -10.08
N ARG A 111 -0.46 8.99 -11.13
CA ARG A 111 -1.10 10.04 -11.95
C ARG A 111 -2.43 9.58 -12.55
N ASN A 112 -2.45 8.36 -13.10
CA ASN A 112 -3.63 7.80 -13.74
C ASN A 112 -4.74 7.44 -12.74
N SER A 113 -4.43 7.26 -11.45
CA SER A 113 -5.42 7.01 -10.40
C SER A 113 -6.14 8.28 -9.91
N MET A 114 -5.56 9.48 -10.11
CA MET A 114 -6.16 10.73 -9.60
C MET A 114 -7.57 11.01 -10.14
N PRO A 115 -7.90 10.81 -11.44
CA PRO A 115 -9.27 10.92 -11.93
C PRO A 115 -10.26 9.96 -11.26
N ALA A 116 -9.80 8.76 -10.88
CA ALA A 116 -10.63 7.78 -10.17
C ALA A 116 -10.88 8.22 -8.72
N PHE A 117 -9.87 8.75 -8.01
CA PHE A 117 -10.05 9.37 -6.69
C PHE A 117 -11.02 10.55 -6.76
N ALA A 118 -10.90 11.41 -7.77
CA ALA A 118 -11.85 12.52 -7.98
C ALA A 118 -13.28 12.04 -8.24
N ALA A 119 -13.45 10.95 -9.01
CA ALA A 119 -14.76 10.37 -9.26
C ALA A 119 -15.33 9.73 -7.99
N LEU A 120 -14.50 8.99 -7.22
CA LEU A 120 -14.90 8.39 -5.95
C LEU A 120 -15.37 9.46 -4.95
N LYS A 121 -14.68 10.59 -4.87
CA LYS A 121 -15.09 11.68 -3.95
C LYS A 121 -16.46 12.25 -4.30
N ARG A 122 -16.73 12.47 -5.58
CA ARG A 122 -18.05 12.96 -6.05
C ARG A 122 -19.21 12.02 -5.72
N ASP A 123 -18.95 10.73 -5.54
CA ASP A 123 -19.97 9.77 -5.12
C ASP A 123 -20.43 9.98 -3.66
N TYR A 124 -19.74 10.84 -2.90
CA TYR A 124 -20.01 11.17 -1.49
C TYR A 124 -20.40 12.65 -1.27
N GLU A 125 -20.45 13.46 -2.32
CA GLU A 125 -20.93 14.84 -2.32
C GLU A 125 -22.42 14.92 -2.66
#